data_c7ec2f6af459cf77182802ba0b8b5ec0
#
_entry.id   c7ec2f6af459cf77182802ba0b8b5ec0
#
_cell.length_a   1.000
_cell.length_b   1.000
_cell.length_c   1.000
_cell.angle_alpha   90.00
_cell.angle_beta   90.00
_cell.angle_gamma   90.00
#
_symmetry.space_group_name_H-M   'P 1'
#
loop_
_entity.id
_entity.type
_entity.pdbx_description
1 polymer ?
#
loop_
_entity_poly.entity_id
_entity_poly.type
_entity_poly.pdbx_seq_one_letter_code
_entity_poly.pdbx_strand_id
1 'polypeptide(L)'
;NPKGGKKVAKGSTVSVWFSTGPQAVSVPDVSGKTQEEAKGILEAAGFKIGNVMTVDSASIEKDKVVNTNPAAHSKQTKGTIITLYISSGMTKIPDGLVGQAKDSVIAQLKQAGLTQITIESEYSDSVQSGAVTRIDPGSGSTVEAGTAVTIWVSTGKQQISVPSVVG
;
A
#
# COMPACT_ATOMS: atom_id res chain seq x y z
N ASN A 1 28.42 -41.75 -23.64
CA ASN A 1 27.45 -42.07 -22.64
C ASN A 1 27.57 -43.51 -22.13
N PRO A 2 28.68 -43.98 -21.60
CA PRO A 2 28.63 -45.17 -20.75
C PRO A 2 28.13 -44.78 -19.37
N LYS A 3 27.25 -45.62 -18.80
CA LYS A 3 26.78 -45.45 -17.40
C LYS A 3 27.97 -45.63 -16.43
N GLY A 4 27.94 -44.93 -15.29
CA GLY A 4 28.96 -45.07 -14.25
C GLY A 4 29.20 -46.53 -13.87
N GLY A 5 30.47 -46.89 -13.63
CA GLY A 5 30.91 -48.29 -13.33
C GLY A 5 31.13 -49.22 -14.54
N LYS A 6 30.76 -48.82 -15.77
CA LYS A 6 31.11 -49.63 -16.97
C LYS A 6 32.60 -49.46 -17.37
N LYS A 7 33.23 -50.56 -17.68
CA LYS A 7 34.58 -50.59 -18.31
C LYS A 7 34.43 -50.21 -19.79
N VAL A 8 35.18 -49.26 -20.26
CA VAL A 8 35.26 -48.82 -21.65
C VAL A 8 36.69 -48.88 -22.16
N ALA A 9 36.88 -48.94 -23.50
CA ALA A 9 38.21 -48.99 -24.11
C ALA A 9 38.98 -47.69 -23.82
N LYS A 10 40.31 -47.80 -23.72
CA LYS A 10 41.18 -46.64 -23.58
C LYS A 10 40.99 -45.70 -24.78
N GLY A 11 40.74 -44.42 -24.51
CA GLY A 11 40.47 -43.43 -25.57
C GLY A 11 39.00 -43.22 -25.89
N SER A 12 38.05 -43.93 -25.19
CA SER A 12 36.61 -43.67 -25.36
C SER A 12 36.24 -42.28 -24.87
N THR A 13 35.41 -41.57 -25.65
CA THR A 13 34.82 -40.27 -25.25
C THR A 13 33.72 -40.51 -24.25
N VAL A 14 33.77 -39.82 -23.12
CA VAL A 14 32.72 -39.81 -22.08
C VAL A 14 32.05 -38.45 -22.06
N SER A 15 30.75 -38.40 -22.28
CA SER A 15 29.98 -37.18 -22.17
C SER A 15 29.45 -37.03 -20.73
N VAL A 16 29.77 -35.94 -20.09
CA VAL A 16 29.32 -35.59 -18.76
C VAL A 16 28.35 -34.43 -18.86
N TRP A 17 27.19 -34.61 -18.31
CA TRP A 17 26.14 -33.57 -18.23
C TRP A 17 26.11 -33.01 -16.83
N PHE A 18 26.34 -31.71 -16.72
CA PHE A 18 26.19 -31.00 -15.47
C PHE A 18 24.82 -30.39 -15.41
N SER A 19 24.11 -30.60 -14.30
CA SER A 19 22.89 -29.88 -14.03
C SER A 19 23.22 -28.43 -13.70
N THR A 20 22.60 -27.50 -14.39
CA THR A 20 22.67 -26.06 -14.08
C THR A 20 21.72 -25.65 -12.98
N GLY A 21 21.03 -26.61 -12.36
CA GLY A 21 20.00 -26.35 -11.36
C GLY A 21 18.67 -25.88 -11.95
N PRO A 22 17.67 -25.65 -11.12
CA PRO A 22 16.39 -25.12 -11.55
C PRO A 22 16.55 -23.72 -12.14
N GLN A 23 15.94 -23.49 -13.29
CA GLN A 23 15.99 -22.20 -13.97
C GLN A 23 15.22 -21.16 -13.14
N ALA A 24 15.91 -20.12 -12.68
CA ALA A 24 15.29 -19.00 -12.00
C ALA A 24 14.59 -18.06 -13.00
N VAL A 25 13.35 -17.73 -12.71
CA VAL A 25 12.51 -16.80 -13.48
C VAL A 25 12.20 -15.58 -12.60
N SER A 26 12.19 -14.40 -13.17
CA SER A 26 11.76 -13.18 -12.44
C SER A 26 10.26 -13.19 -12.26
N VAL A 27 9.78 -12.86 -11.06
CA VAL A 27 8.35 -12.67 -10.79
C VAL A 27 7.87 -11.43 -11.54
N PRO A 28 6.88 -11.56 -12.46
CA PRO A 28 6.32 -10.40 -13.14
C PRO A 28 5.68 -9.41 -12.18
N ASP A 29 5.70 -8.12 -12.53
CA ASP A 29 4.93 -7.12 -11.82
C ASP A 29 3.45 -7.20 -12.27
N VAL A 30 2.58 -7.41 -11.31
CA VAL A 30 1.13 -7.52 -11.49
C VAL A 30 0.37 -6.48 -10.66
N SER A 31 1.07 -5.48 -10.14
CA SER A 31 0.48 -4.36 -9.39
C SER A 31 -0.56 -3.61 -10.22
N GLY A 32 -1.70 -3.28 -9.64
CA GLY A 32 -2.82 -2.61 -10.30
C GLY A 32 -3.65 -3.49 -11.26
N LYS A 33 -3.29 -4.76 -11.44
CA LYS A 33 -4.06 -5.73 -12.24
C LYS A 33 -5.20 -6.33 -11.43
N THR A 34 -6.23 -6.81 -12.12
CA THR A 34 -7.25 -7.65 -11.48
C THR A 34 -6.64 -8.99 -11.04
N GLN A 35 -7.30 -9.66 -10.12
CA GLN A 35 -6.86 -11.00 -9.67
C GLN A 35 -6.71 -11.98 -10.82
N GLU A 36 -7.64 -11.98 -11.78
CA GLU A 36 -7.62 -12.91 -12.92
C GLU A 36 -6.48 -12.61 -13.90
N GLU A 37 -6.26 -11.34 -14.22
CA GLU A 37 -5.12 -10.91 -15.05
C GLU A 37 -3.78 -11.27 -14.40
N ALA A 38 -3.65 -10.99 -13.11
CA ALA A 38 -2.45 -11.30 -12.34
C ALA A 38 -2.17 -12.81 -12.33
N LYS A 39 -3.21 -13.61 -12.11
CA LYS A 39 -3.11 -15.07 -12.17
C LYS A 39 -2.62 -15.54 -13.53
N GLY A 40 -3.23 -15.07 -14.62
CA GLY A 40 -2.82 -15.43 -15.98
C GLY A 40 -1.36 -15.09 -16.28
N ILE A 41 -0.89 -13.90 -15.89
CA ILE A 41 0.48 -13.44 -16.08
C ILE A 41 1.47 -14.31 -15.29
N LEU A 42 1.18 -14.60 -14.03
CA LEU A 42 2.06 -15.38 -13.16
C LEU A 42 2.12 -16.84 -13.55
N GLU A 43 0.99 -17.44 -13.94
CA GLU A 43 0.93 -18.82 -14.45
C GLU A 43 1.67 -18.97 -15.79
N ALA A 44 1.55 -17.99 -16.69
CA ALA A 44 2.31 -17.96 -17.95
C ALA A 44 3.83 -17.87 -17.70
N ALA A 45 4.25 -17.20 -16.63
CA ALA A 45 5.65 -17.17 -16.21
C ALA A 45 6.11 -18.45 -15.51
N GLY A 46 5.21 -19.39 -15.24
CA GLY A 46 5.49 -20.71 -14.65
C GLY A 46 5.37 -20.76 -13.12
N PHE A 47 4.71 -19.79 -12.51
CA PHE A 47 4.41 -19.75 -11.07
C PHE A 47 3.04 -20.39 -10.76
N LYS A 48 2.80 -20.67 -9.48
CA LYS A 48 1.51 -21.13 -8.99
C LYS A 48 0.91 -20.08 -8.08
N ILE A 49 -0.40 -19.86 -8.16
CA ILE A 49 -1.08 -18.98 -7.20
C ILE A 49 -1.45 -19.79 -5.96
N GLY A 50 -1.08 -19.26 -4.81
CA GLY A 50 -1.43 -19.77 -3.50
C GLY A 50 -2.58 -18.99 -2.87
N ASN A 51 -2.31 -18.38 -1.73
CA ASN A 51 -3.29 -17.58 -1.00
C ASN A 51 -3.54 -16.22 -1.68
N VAL A 52 -4.78 -15.76 -1.56
CA VAL A 52 -5.16 -14.38 -1.86
C VAL A 52 -5.55 -13.72 -0.54
N MET A 53 -4.92 -12.61 -0.20
CA MET A 53 -5.13 -11.87 1.03
C MET A 53 -5.56 -10.45 0.71
N THR A 54 -6.47 -9.91 1.50
CA THR A 54 -6.91 -8.52 1.37
C THR A 54 -6.08 -7.63 2.29
N VAL A 55 -5.63 -6.49 1.76
CA VAL A 55 -4.85 -5.48 2.50
C VAL A 55 -5.38 -4.08 2.19
N ASP A 56 -5.24 -3.17 3.13
CA ASP A 56 -5.63 -1.79 2.90
C ASP A 56 -4.64 -1.09 1.98
N SER A 57 -5.16 -0.33 1.03
CA SER A 57 -4.36 0.46 0.11
C SER A 57 -5.14 1.70 -0.35
N ALA A 58 -4.55 2.86 -0.14
CA ALA A 58 -5.07 4.13 -0.62
C ALA A 58 -4.71 4.43 -2.08
N SER A 59 -3.69 3.77 -2.61
CA SER A 59 -3.14 4.02 -3.95
C SER A 59 -3.60 3.04 -5.02
N ILE A 60 -4.07 1.88 -4.59
CA ILE A 60 -4.56 0.83 -5.50
C ILE A 60 -6.06 0.67 -5.30
N GLU A 61 -6.80 0.72 -6.40
CA GLU A 61 -8.25 0.54 -6.39
C GLU A 61 -8.65 -0.80 -5.77
N LYS A 62 -9.85 -0.83 -5.20
CA LYS A 62 -10.46 -2.03 -4.65
C LYS A 62 -10.38 -3.20 -5.64
N ASP A 63 -10.16 -4.40 -5.13
CA ASP A 63 -10.09 -5.66 -5.87
C ASP A 63 -8.92 -5.78 -6.86
N LYS A 64 -7.99 -4.82 -6.88
CA LYS A 64 -6.76 -4.90 -7.66
C LYS A 64 -5.56 -5.31 -6.80
N VAL A 65 -4.57 -5.95 -7.44
CA VAL A 65 -3.36 -6.44 -6.77
C VAL A 65 -2.51 -5.28 -6.29
N VAL A 66 -2.19 -5.28 -5.01
CA VAL A 66 -1.26 -4.33 -4.39
C VAL A 66 0.18 -4.80 -4.57
N ASN A 67 0.45 -6.05 -4.20
CA ASN A 67 1.76 -6.67 -4.34
C ASN A 67 1.67 -8.19 -4.30
N THR A 68 2.83 -8.85 -4.42
CA THR A 68 2.95 -10.31 -4.36
C THR A 68 4.03 -10.72 -3.35
N ASN A 69 3.92 -11.94 -2.86
CA ASN A 69 5.00 -12.59 -2.09
C ASN A 69 5.26 -14.00 -2.66
N PRO A 70 6.45 -14.28 -3.18
CA PRO A 70 7.62 -13.40 -3.37
C PRO A 70 7.35 -12.14 -4.18
N ALA A 71 8.11 -11.07 -3.89
CA ALA A 71 7.91 -9.76 -4.49
C ALA A 71 8.17 -9.77 -6.02
N ALA A 72 7.52 -8.85 -6.73
CA ALA A 72 7.80 -8.57 -8.14
C ALA A 72 9.31 -8.36 -8.38
N HIS A 73 9.79 -8.77 -9.54
CA HIS A 73 11.20 -8.75 -9.97
C HIS A 73 12.16 -9.66 -9.20
N SER A 74 11.73 -10.33 -8.11
CA SER A 74 12.56 -11.35 -7.44
C SER A 74 12.75 -12.57 -8.34
N LYS A 75 13.92 -13.21 -8.22
CA LYS A 75 14.24 -14.44 -8.97
C LYS A 75 13.74 -15.65 -8.18
N GLN A 76 12.85 -16.41 -8.76
CA GLN A 76 12.26 -17.61 -8.16
C GLN A 76 12.30 -18.77 -9.13
N THR A 77 12.25 -20.00 -8.63
CA THR A 77 12.17 -21.20 -9.46
C THR A 77 10.76 -21.37 -10.03
N LYS A 78 10.65 -21.95 -11.22
CA LYS A 78 9.33 -22.34 -11.76
C LYS A 78 8.59 -23.25 -10.78
N GLY A 79 7.28 -23.03 -10.65
CA GLY A 79 6.42 -23.74 -9.71
C GLY A 79 6.39 -23.14 -8.29
N THR A 80 7.17 -22.08 -8.02
CA THR A 80 7.04 -21.34 -6.76
C THR A 80 5.62 -20.84 -6.59
N ILE A 81 5.12 -20.94 -5.36
CA ILE A 81 3.78 -20.48 -4.98
C ILE A 81 3.85 -18.99 -4.67
N ILE A 82 3.02 -18.20 -5.31
CA ILE A 82 2.91 -16.75 -5.14
C ILE A 82 1.63 -16.44 -4.36
N THR A 83 1.74 -15.67 -3.28
CA THR A 83 0.61 -15.07 -2.58
C THR A 83 0.30 -13.73 -3.21
N LEU A 84 -0.96 -13.45 -3.50
CA LEU A 84 -1.46 -12.16 -3.97
C LEU A 84 -2.02 -11.36 -2.80
N TYR A 85 -1.68 -10.08 -2.74
CA TYR A 85 -2.29 -9.11 -1.84
C TYR A 85 -3.16 -8.18 -2.66
N ILE A 86 -4.45 -8.15 -2.35
CA ILE A 86 -5.48 -7.41 -3.09
C ILE A 86 -5.98 -6.25 -2.24
N SER A 87 -6.15 -5.10 -2.85
CA SER A 87 -6.65 -3.90 -2.17
C SER A 87 -8.08 -4.09 -1.66
N SER A 88 -8.30 -3.74 -0.40
CA SER A 88 -9.65 -3.57 0.16
C SER A 88 -10.34 -2.30 -0.34
N GLY A 89 -9.59 -1.36 -0.92
CA GLY A 89 -10.03 -0.01 -1.22
C GLY A 89 -10.15 0.89 0.02
N MET A 90 -9.71 0.41 1.18
CA MET A 90 -9.78 1.15 2.44
C MET A 90 -8.45 1.83 2.75
N THR A 91 -8.53 2.93 3.48
CA THR A 91 -7.37 3.64 4.03
C THR A 91 -7.65 4.07 5.46
N LYS A 92 -6.61 4.31 6.23
CA LYS A 92 -6.72 4.79 7.60
C LYS A 92 -6.48 6.31 7.66
N ILE A 93 -7.36 7.04 8.35
CA ILE A 93 -7.11 8.43 8.71
C ILE A 93 -5.97 8.43 9.75
N PRO A 94 -4.89 9.19 9.54
CA PRO A 94 -3.77 9.23 10.49
C PRO A 94 -4.21 9.57 11.91
N ASP A 95 -3.52 9.01 12.90
CA ASP A 95 -3.76 9.29 14.30
C ASP A 95 -3.16 10.64 14.72
N GLY A 96 -3.71 11.26 15.79
CA GLY A 96 -3.10 12.40 16.43
C GLY A 96 -3.10 13.70 15.62
N LEU A 97 -4.04 13.90 14.73
CA LEU A 97 -4.12 15.08 13.86
C LEU A 97 -4.61 16.34 14.60
N VAL A 98 -5.36 16.18 15.68
CA VAL A 98 -5.87 17.29 16.50
C VAL A 98 -4.70 17.99 17.23
N GLY A 99 -4.70 19.31 17.20
CA GLY A 99 -3.62 20.15 17.75
C GLY A 99 -2.45 20.42 16.80
N GLN A 100 -2.39 19.72 15.65
CA GLN A 100 -1.38 20.00 14.64
C GLN A 100 -1.75 21.19 13.74
N ALA A 101 -0.74 21.80 13.12
CA ALA A 101 -0.97 22.86 12.14
C ALA A 101 -1.77 22.33 10.93
N LYS A 102 -2.71 23.14 10.45
CA LYS A 102 -3.59 22.82 9.31
C LYS A 102 -2.84 22.21 8.13
N ASP A 103 -1.74 22.84 7.69
CA ASP A 103 -1.02 22.41 6.49
C ASP A 103 -0.34 21.04 6.68
N SER A 104 0.14 20.74 7.89
CA SER A 104 0.67 19.44 8.24
C SER A 104 -0.40 18.34 8.16
N VAL A 105 -1.60 18.62 8.68
CA VAL A 105 -2.73 17.70 8.65
C VAL A 105 -3.17 17.43 7.21
N ILE A 106 -3.29 18.46 6.38
CA ILE A 106 -3.63 18.32 4.97
C ILE A 106 -2.60 17.44 4.22
N ALA A 107 -1.31 17.63 4.48
CA ALA A 107 -0.27 16.82 3.87
C ALA A 107 -0.39 15.34 4.27
N GLN A 108 -0.61 15.05 5.55
CA GLN A 108 -0.81 13.68 6.05
C GLN A 108 -2.05 13.01 5.47
N LEU A 109 -3.17 13.73 5.37
CA LEU A 109 -4.41 13.22 4.76
C LEU A 109 -4.21 12.90 3.28
N LYS A 110 -3.53 13.78 2.54
CA LYS A 110 -3.20 13.53 1.12
C LYS A 110 -2.29 12.31 0.95
N GLN A 111 -1.31 12.11 1.81
CA GLN A 111 -0.46 10.91 1.80
C GLN A 111 -1.26 9.63 2.08
N ALA A 112 -2.31 9.72 2.88
CA ALA A 112 -3.25 8.63 3.11
C ALA A 112 -4.28 8.44 1.97
N GLY A 113 -4.16 9.17 0.85
CA GLY A 113 -5.09 9.07 -0.28
C GLY A 113 -6.42 9.80 -0.10
N LEU A 114 -6.54 10.64 0.94
CA LEU A 114 -7.73 11.43 1.25
C LEU A 114 -7.54 12.84 0.68
N THR A 115 -7.98 13.05 -0.56
CA THR A 115 -7.75 14.30 -1.29
C THR A 115 -8.91 15.27 -1.25
N GLN A 116 -10.12 14.80 -0.89
CA GLN A 116 -11.31 15.62 -0.74
C GLN A 116 -11.36 16.19 0.68
N ILE A 117 -10.74 17.35 0.89
CA ILE A 117 -10.59 17.96 2.21
C ILE A 117 -11.38 19.27 2.25
N THR A 118 -12.37 19.34 3.15
CA THR A 118 -13.11 20.57 3.47
C THR A 118 -12.49 21.20 4.72
N ILE A 119 -12.34 22.52 4.71
CA ILE A 119 -11.79 23.28 5.83
C ILE A 119 -12.85 24.19 6.38
N GLU A 120 -13.18 24.01 7.63
CA GLU A 120 -14.07 24.85 8.41
C GLU A 120 -13.26 25.61 9.47
N SER A 121 -13.83 26.69 9.99
CA SER A 121 -13.19 27.47 11.04
C SER A 121 -14.08 27.52 12.29
N GLU A 122 -13.48 27.40 13.45
CA GLU A 122 -14.21 27.53 14.71
C GLU A 122 -13.34 28.21 15.79
N TYR A 123 -13.99 28.76 16.80
CA TYR A 123 -13.29 29.28 17.99
C TYR A 123 -12.84 28.13 18.89
N SER A 124 -11.70 28.27 19.53
CA SER A 124 -11.22 27.32 20.51
C SER A 124 -10.41 28.03 21.61
N ASP A 125 -10.75 27.72 22.85
CA ASP A 125 -9.99 28.22 24.02
C ASP A 125 -8.77 27.37 24.34
N SER A 126 -8.75 26.12 23.87
CA SER A 126 -7.71 25.12 24.17
C SER A 126 -6.74 24.87 23.03
N VAL A 127 -7.14 25.13 21.78
CA VAL A 127 -6.32 24.92 20.59
C VAL A 127 -5.89 26.28 20.01
N GLN A 128 -4.60 26.46 19.79
CA GLN A 128 -4.08 27.71 19.24
C GLN A 128 -4.60 27.97 17.81
N SER A 129 -4.67 29.24 17.44
CA SER A 129 -5.07 29.67 16.10
C SER A 129 -4.20 29.01 15.03
N GLY A 130 -4.85 28.49 13.96
CA GLY A 130 -4.19 27.80 12.85
C GLY A 130 -3.98 26.29 13.05
N ALA A 131 -4.29 25.76 14.24
CA ALA A 131 -4.24 24.32 14.50
C ALA A 131 -5.60 23.66 14.38
N VAL A 132 -5.62 22.37 14.05
CA VAL A 132 -6.86 21.57 13.88
C VAL A 132 -7.47 21.24 15.23
N THR A 133 -8.75 21.56 15.40
CA THR A 133 -9.53 21.30 16.63
C THR A 133 -10.21 19.94 16.60
N ARG A 134 -10.69 19.55 15.43
CA ARG A 134 -11.35 18.25 15.20
C ARG A 134 -11.36 17.89 13.73
N ILE A 135 -11.66 16.63 13.45
CA ILE A 135 -11.72 16.05 12.12
C ILE A 135 -12.88 15.07 12.02
N ASP A 136 -13.51 15.02 10.87
CA ASP A 136 -14.59 14.08 10.60
C ASP A 136 -14.43 13.51 9.16
N PRO A 137 -14.35 12.18 8.98
CA PRO A 137 -14.34 11.14 10.03
C PRO A 137 -13.12 11.26 10.96
N GLY A 138 -13.26 10.76 12.19
CA GLY A 138 -12.27 10.94 13.26
C GLY A 138 -10.90 10.31 12.96
N SER A 139 -9.84 10.87 13.58
CA SER A 139 -8.48 10.29 13.53
C SER A 139 -8.48 8.82 13.92
N GLY A 140 -7.71 7.99 13.22
CA GLY A 140 -7.63 6.55 13.44
C GLY A 140 -8.73 5.72 12.78
N SER A 141 -9.78 6.35 12.23
CA SER A 141 -10.85 5.64 11.52
C SER A 141 -10.36 5.04 10.21
N THR A 142 -10.89 3.87 9.86
CA THR A 142 -10.70 3.25 8.53
C THR A 142 -11.88 3.64 7.64
N VAL A 143 -11.59 4.20 6.49
CA VAL A 143 -12.56 4.73 5.53
C VAL A 143 -12.23 4.28 4.11
N GLU A 144 -13.16 4.39 3.18
CA GLU A 144 -12.86 4.15 1.76
C GLU A 144 -11.85 5.19 1.23
N ALA A 145 -10.95 4.78 0.35
CA ALA A 145 -10.04 5.68 -0.33
C ALA A 145 -10.84 6.75 -1.10
N GLY A 146 -10.44 8.01 -0.96
CA GLY A 146 -11.16 9.13 -1.56
C GLY A 146 -12.34 9.66 -0.74
N THR A 147 -12.62 9.10 0.44
CA THR A 147 -13.64 9.67 1.37
C THR A 147 -13.37 11.15 1.62
N ALA A 148 -14.43 11.97 1.59
CA ALA A 148 -14.33 13.37 1.94
C ALA A 148 -14.08 13.52 3.46
N VAL A 149 -13.14 14.40 3.80
CA VAL A 149 -12.76 14.67 5.19
C VAL A 149 -12.96 16.15 5.47
N THR A 150 -13.61 16.46 6.58
CA THR A 150 -13.74 17.84 7.06
C THR A 150 -12.82 18.04 8.25
N ILE A 151 -12.02 19.10 8.21
CA ILE A 151 -11.19 19.54 9.32
C ILE A 151 -11.67 20.90 9.81
N TRP A 152 -11.72 21.07 11.13
CA TRP A 152 -12.02 22.35 11.76
C TRP A 152 -10.73 22.94 12.31
N VAL A 153 -10.50 24.22 11.99
CA VAL A 153 -9.29 24.94 12.34
C VAL A 153 -9.63 26.04 13.33
N SER A 154 -8.87 26.11 14.42
CA SER A 154 -9.02 27.14 15.43
C SER A 154 -8.72 28.52 14.86
N THR A 155 -9.59 29.46 15.11
CA THR A 155 -9.35 30.92 14.96
C THR A 155 -8.81 31.57 16.23
N GLY A 156 -8.60 30.78 17.28
CA GLY A 156 -8.26 31.24 18.61
C GLY A 156 -9.49 31.49 19.45
N LYS A 157 -9.30 32.17 20.59
CA LYS A 157 -10.37 32.48 21.53
C LYS A 157 -11.37 33.47 20.93
N GLN A 158 -12.66 33.25 21.22
CA GLN A 158 -13.69 34.20 20.82
C GLN A 158 -13.46 35.54 21.55
N GLN A 159 -13.28 36.60 20.77
CA GLN A 159 -13.16 37.95 21.32
C GLN A 159 -14.56 38.62 21.37
N ILE A 160 -14.89 39.21 22.46
CA ILE A 160 -16.11 40.02 22.65
C ILE A 160 -15.68 41.47 22.83
N SER A 161 -16.26 42.37 22.04
CA SER A 161 -16.08 43.80 22.24
C SER A 161 -16.79 44.25 23.52
N VAL A 162 -16.07 44.91 24.41
CA VAL A 162 -16.70 45.60 25.52
C VAL A 162 -17.31 46.88 24.97
N PRO A 163 -18.66 47.08 25.08
CA PRO A 163 -19.29 48.31 24.64
C PRO A 163 -18.73 49.51 25.40
N SER A 164 -18.42 50.61 24.66
CA SER A 164 -18.00 51.87 25.31
C SER A 164 -19.15 52.45 26.12
N VAL A 165 -19.04 52.40 27.44
CA VAL A 165 -19.97 53.11 28.34
C VAL A 165 -19.45 54.51 28.49
N VAL A 166 -19.94 55.47 27.70
CA VAL A 166 -19.75 56.89 27.91
C VAL A 166 -20.75 57.28 28.97
N GLY A 167 -20.25 57.66 30.15
CA GLY A 167 -21.06 58.29 31.21
C GLY A 167 -21.13 59.80 31.02
#